data_3121113683fb94674de7fb761dd05321
#
_entry.id   3121113683fb94674de7fb761dd05321
#
_cell.length_a   1.000
_cell.length_b   1.000
_cell.length_c   1.000
_cell.angle_alpha   90.00
_cell.angle_beta   90.00
_cell.angle_gamma   90.00
#
_symmetry.space_group_name_H-M   'P 1'
#
loop_
_entity.id
_entity.type
_entity.pdbx_description
1 polymer ?
#
loop_
_entity_poly.entity_id
_entity_poly.type
_entity_poly.pdbx_seq_one_letter_code
_entity_poly.pdbx_strand_id
1 'polypeptide(L)'
;MTQVFLGFAPVNTLATGWCVLRAGDNQEISSLMSGVGTNLNKALAAVDERLSGTPDAVGIAAPLYWTIKDDREADRILRGMVLSTGGKSASVPALSALPVAKITGGVILAAKVRQRWAASRLTEAAPDALLSVDSGAEDFIRSMSVNGEAEKPAALAAYTALAHYQSRPGWYDLRQFDQDIFEPHTDIKAVFWAPVAVC
;
A
#
# COMPACT_ATOMS: atom_id res chain seq x y z
N MET A 1 -2.30 -18.98 14.31
CA MET A 1 -1.03 -18.78 13.54
C MET A 1 -0.73 -17.28 13.45
N THR A 2 0.52 -16.88 13.34
CA THR A 2 0.86 -15.47 13.15
C THR A 2 0.88 -15.15 11.65
N GLN A 3 0.08 -14.19 11.23
CA GLN A 3 0.04 -13.68 9.86
C GLN A 3 1.05 -12.57 9.69
N VAL A 4 1.62 -12.43 8.49
CA VAL A 4 2.68 -11.47 8.19
C VAL A 4 2.29 -10.61 6.98
N PHE A 5 2.34 -9.31 7.17
CA PHE A 5 2.00 -8.31 6.15
C PHE A 5 3.19 -7.40 5.91
N LEU A 6 3.46 -7.11 4.66
CA LEU A 6 4.51 -6.19 4.28
C LEU A 6 3.95 -4.90 3.73
N GLY A 7 4.68 -3.83 3.96
CA GLY A 7 4.43 -2.54 3.31
C GLY A 7 5.70 -1.95 2.75
N PHE A 8 5.61 -1.39 1.55
CA PHE A 8 6.70 -0.68 0.91
C PHE A 8 6.24 0.69 0.44
N ALA A 9 7.13 1.66 0.60
CA ALA A 9 6.91 3.02 0.12
C ALA A 9 8.14 3.51 -0.66
N PRO A 10 8.13 3.43 -2.00
CA PRO A 10 9.17 4.06 -2.80
C PRO A 10 8.99 5.59 -2.70
N VAL A 11 9.95 6.26 -2.06
CA VAL A 11 9.92 7.72 -1.89
C VAL A 11 10.64 8.40 -3.05
N ASN A 12 11.84 7.91 -3.35
CA ASN A 12 12.69 8.40 -4.44
C ASN A 12 13.69 7.30 -4.83
N THR A 13 14.64 7.60 -5.71
CA THR A 13 15.66 6.64 -6.16
C THR A 13 16.62 6.20 -5.05
N LEU A 14 16.72 6.97 -3.97
CA LEU A 14 17.69 6.76 -2.87
C LEU A 14 17.03 6.31 -1.57
N ALA A 15 15.69 6.20 -1.52
CA ALA A 15 14.99 5.84 -0.30
C ALA A 15 13.72 5.03 -0.59
N THR A 16 13.62 3.88 0.06
CA THR A 16 12.42 3.04 0.08
C THR A 16 12.09 2.68 1.53
N GLY A 17 10.95 3.16 2.00
CA GLY A 17 10.41 2.74 3.29
C GLY A 17 9.94 1.29 3.22
N TRP A 18 10.12 0.55 4.30
CA TRP A 18 9.60 -0.81 4.46
C TRP A 18 8.98 -1.00 5.84
N CYS A 19 8.02 -1.91 5.91
CA CYS A 19 7.38 -2.31 7.15
C CYS A 19 7.08 -3.80 7.13
N VAL A 20 7.31 -4.47 8.26
CA VAL A 20 6.86 -5.84 8.54
C VAL A 20 5.87 -5.76 9.69
N LEU A 21 4.62 -6.09 9.44
CA LEU A 21 3.51 -6.11 10.37
C LEU A 21 3.14 -7.56 10.66
N ARG A 22 2.97 -7.90 11.94
CA ARG A 22 2.48 -9.22 12.35
C ARG A 22 1.15 -9.07 13.09
N ALA A 23 0.20 -9.96 12.76
CA ALA A 23 -1.09 -10.02 13.45
C ALA A 23 -1.41 -11.46 13.86
N GLY A 24 -2.13 -11.61 14.96
CA GLY A 24 -2.68 -12.88 15.42
C GLY A 24 -3.96 -13.25 14.67
N ASP A 25 -4.46 -14.47 14.90
CA ASP A 25 -5.71 -14.99 14.31
C ASP A 25 -6.94 -14.14 14.70
N ASN A 26 -6.89 -13.45 15.85
CA ASN A 26 -7.89 -12.51 16.31
C ASN A 26 -7.79 -11.12 15.66
N GLN A 27 -6.93 -10.98 14.65
CA GLN A 27 -6.67 -9.72 13.92
C GLN A 27 -5.95 -8.65 14.74
N GLU A 28 -5.57 -8.93 15.97
CA GLU A 28 -4.77 -8.00 16.77
C GLU A 28 -3.34 -7.92 16.24
N ILE A 29 -2.87 -6.69 16.06
CA ILE A 29 -1.50 -6.43 15.65
C ILE A 29 -0.59 -6.72 16.83
N SER A 30 0.28 -7.72 16.68
CA SER A 30 1.18 -8.18 17.72
C SER A 30 2.54 -7.50 17.67
N SER A 31 3.00 -7.10 16.50
CA SER A 31 4.26 -6.37 16.34
C SER A 31 4.36 -5.65 15.01
N LEU A 32 5.14 -4.57 15.01
CA LEU A 32 5.53 -3.85 13.82
C LEU A 32 7.03 -3.55 13.86
N MET A 33 7.69 -3.76 12.74
CA MET A 33 9.07 -3.31 12.49
C MET A 33 9.09 -2.51 11.21
N SER A 34 9.75 -1.36 11.20
CA SER A 34 9.88 -0.52 10.04
C SER A 34 11.30 0.02 9.88
N GLY A 35 11.58 0.55 8.72
CA GLY A 35 12.85 1.19 8.43
C GLY A 35 12.93 1.72 7.01
N VAL A 36 14.12 2.19 6.65
CA VAL A 36 14.40 2.77 5.34
C VAL A 36 15.58 2.05 4.70
N GLY A 37 15.41 1.56 3.50
CA GLY A 37 16.50 1.10 2.65
C GLY A 37 17.02 2.25 1.79
N THR A 38 18.34 2.37 1.64
CA THR A 38 18.98 3.37 0.77
C THR A 38 18.69 3.14 -0.73
N ASN A 39 18.07 2.07 -1.05
CA ASN A 39 17.44 1.74 -2.33
C ASN A 39 16.52 0.54 -2.14
N LEU A 40 15.78 0.22 -3.19
CA LEU A 40 14.79 -0.84 -3.22
C LEU A 40 15.36 -2.23 -2.85
N ASN A 41 16.56 -2.57 -3.33
CA ASN A 41 17.17 -3.87 -3.00
C ASN A 41 17.56 -3.97 -1.52
N LYS A 42 18.02 -2.86 -0.93
CA LYS A 42 18.34 -2.81 0.51
C LYS A 42 17.08 -2.90 1.38
N ALA A 43 15.98 -2.27 0.95
CA ALA A 43 14.69 -2.41 1.63
C ALA A 43 14.19 -3.86 1.60
N LEU A 44 14.26 -4.53 0.45
CA LEU A 44 13.89 -5.94 0.31
C LEU A 44 14.78 -6.85 1.16
N ALA A 45 16.10 -6.65 1.13
CA ALA A 45 17.04 -7.42 1.95
C ALA A 45 16.75 -7.26 3.46
N ALA A 46 16.48 -6.03 3.90
CA ALA A 46 16.13 -5.76 5.29
C ALA A 46 14.83 -6.47 5.73
N VAL A 47 13.89 -6.62 4.82
CA VAL A 47 12.65 -7.39 5.06
C VAL A 47 12.95 -8.89 5.08
N ASP A 48 13.71 -9.41 4.10
CA ASP A 48 14.08 -10.84 4.03
C ASP A 48 14.75 -11.33 5.33
N GLU A 49 15.62 -10.52 5.93
CA GLU A 49 16.27 -10.82 7.22
C GLU A 49 15.29 -10.96 8.40
N ARG A 50 14.08 -10.44 8.27
CA ARG A 50 13.05 -10.41 9.33
C ARG A 50 11.91 -11.38 9.09
N LEU A 51 11.88 -11.99 7.92
CA LEU A 51 10.87 -12.97 7.55
C LEU A 51 11.34 -14.39 7.86
N SER A 52 10.43 -15.21 8.37
CA SER A 52 10.62 -16.65 8.52
C SER A 52 9.86 -17.45 7.45
N GLY A 53 9.27 -16.79 6.45
CA GLY A 53 8.46 -17.45 5.42
C GLY A 53 7.86 -16.45 4.43
N THR A 54 6.90 -16.90 3.64
CA THR A 54 6.19 -16.08 2.68
C THR A 54 5.18 -15.19 3.41
N PRO A 55 5.15 -13.87 3.16
CA PRO A 55 4.13 -13.00 3.73
C PRO A 55 2.74 -13.31 3.13
N ASP A 56 1.69 -13.12 3.92
CA ASP A 56 0.31 -13.35 3.50
C ASP A 56 -0.16 -12.32 2.47
N ALA A 57 0.21 -11.05 2.69
CA ALA A 57 -0.05 -9.99 1.73
C ALA A 57 1.01 -8.88 1.78
N VAL A 58 1.11 -8.13 0.67
CA VAL A 58 2.04 -7.03 0.48
C VAL A 58 1.28 -5.80 -0.04
N GLY A 59 1.48 -4.66 0.62
CA GLY A 59 1.00 -3.36 0.18
C GLY A 59 2.15 -2.52 -0.38
N ILE A 60 1.88 -1.78 -1.44
CA ILE A 60 2.85 -0.85 -2.04
C ILE A 60 2.21 0.53 -2.15
N ALA A 61 2.85 1.53 -1.54
CA ALA A 61 2.41 2.92 -1.55
C ALA A 61 2.80 3.63 -2.86
N ALA A 62 2.39 3.06 -3.97
CA ALA A 62 2.60 3.58 -5.32
C ALA A 62 1.59 2.97 -6.28
N PRO A 63 1.30 3.62 -7.42
CA PRO A 63 0.44 3.06 -8.45
C PRO A 63 1.01 1.75 -9.01
N LEU A 64 0.15 0.75 -9.15
CA LEU A 64 0.51 -0.58 -9.67
C LEU A 64 -0.15 -0.89 -11.02
N TYR A 65 -1.06 -0.05 -11.47
CA TYR A 65 -1.71 -0.14 -12.77
C TYR A 65 -2.07 1.26 -13.30
N TRP A 66 -2.36 1.35 -14.57
CA TRP A 66 -2.73 2.57 -15.28
C TRP A 66 -3.99 2.35 -16.10
N THR A 67 -4.63 3.43 -16.48
CA THR A 67 -5.70 3.47 -17.48
C THR A 67 -5.27 4.38 -18.63
N ILE A 68 -5.99 4.35 -19.74
CA ILE A 68 -5.76 5.30 -20.85
C ILE A 68 -5.98 6.74 -20.39
N LYS A 69 -6.86 6.93 -19.39
CA LYS A 69 -7.11 8.24 -18.78
C LYS A 69 -6.07 8.52 -17.72
N ASP A 70 -5.59 9.74 -17.64
CA ASP A 70 -4.63 10.18 -16.62
C ASP A 70 -5.21 10.07 -15.19
N ASP A 71 -6.51 10.30 -15.02
CA ASP A 71 -7.20 10.21 -13.75
C ASP A 71 -8.04 8.91 -13.71
N ARG A 72 -7.57 7.91 -12.97
CA ARG A 72 -8.29 6.65 -12.79
C ARG A 72 -9.61 6.89 -12.05
N GLU A 73 -10.63 6.12 -12.36
CA GLU A 73 -11.91 6.19 -11.64
C GLU A 73 -11.71 5.87 -10.15
N ALA A 74 -10.85 4.91 -9.85
CA ALA A 74 -10.43 4.59 -8.48
C ALA A 74 -9.88 5.82 -7.73
N ASP A 75 -9.00 6.60 -8.36
CA ASP A 75 -8.43 7.82 -7.77
C ASP A 75 -9.51 8.90 -7.59
N ARG A 76 -10.44 9.03 -8.54
CA ARG A 76 -11.55 9.97 -8.48
C ARG A 76 -12.50 9.65 -7.33
N ILE A 77 -12.86 8.37 -7.15
CA ILE A 77 -13.69 7.90 -6.04
C ILE A 77 -13.01 8.21 -4.71
N LEU A 78 -11.75 7.80 -4.55
CA LEU A 78 -11.00 8.00 -3.32
C LEU A 78 -10.81 9.48 -2.98
N ARG A 79 -10.55 10.32 -4.00
CA ARG A 79 -10.45 11.78 -3.84
C ARG A 79 -11.76 12.40 -3.40
N GLY A 80 -12.89 11.93 -3.94
CA GLY A 80 -14.22 12.36 -3.51
C GLY A 80 -14.46 12.06 -2.03
N MET A 81 -14.04 10.90 -1.56
CA MET A 81 -14.14 10.53 -0.14
C MET A 81 -13.24 11.39 0.74
N VAL A 82 -11.99 11.61 0.35
CA VAL A 82 -11.08 12.51 1.07
C VAL A 82 -11.69 13.90 1.22
N LEU A 83 -12.27 14.42 0.16
CA LEU A 83 -12.94 15.75 0.20
C LEU A 83 -14.17 15.73 1.11
N SER A 84 -14.96 14.68 1.12
CA SER A 84 -16.16 14.57 1.98
C SER A 84 -15.83 14.52 3.48
N THR A 85 -14.62 14.05 3.84
CA THR A 85 -14.11 14.07 5.22
C THR A 85 -13.37 15.37 5.59
N GLY A 86 -13.34 16.36 4.70
CA GLY A 86 -12.62 17.61 4.90
C GLY A 86 -11.12 17.53 4.61
N GLY A 87 -10.65 16.44 4.02
CA GLY A 87 -9.27 16.27 3.60
C GLY A 87 -8.93 17.06 2.34
N LYS A 88 -7.68 16.96 1.89
CA LYS A 88 -7.17 17.70 0.72
C LYS A 88 -7.15 16.80 -0.51
N SER A 89 -7.58 17.30 -1.66
CA SER A 89 -7.53 16.58 -2.95
C SER A 89 -6.11 16.11 -3.31
N ALA A 90 -5.07 16.83 -2.87
CA ALA A 90 -3.67 16.49 -3.05
C ALA A 90 -3.26 15.17 -2.38
N SER A 91 -4.06 14.63 -1.45
CA SER A 91 -3.84 13.30 -0.86
C SER A 91 -4.04 12.16 -1.86
N VAL A 92 -4.72 12.44 -2.99
CA VAL A 92 -4.88 11.51 -4.12
C VAL A 92 -4.51 12.27 -5.41
N PRO A 93 -3.22 12.44 -5.69
CA PRO A 93 -2.77 13.15 -6.90
C PRO A 93 -3.10 12.34 -8.16
N ALA A 94 -3.31 13.04 -9.28
CA ALA A 94 -3.35 12.39 -10.59
C ALA A 94 -2.01 11.70 -10.88
N LEU A 95 -2.02 10.64 -11.69
CA LEU A 95 -0.81 9.86 -11.99
C LEU A 95 0.31 10.73 -12.59
N SER A 96 -0.03 11.66 -13.49
CA SER A 96 0.92 12.60 -14.10
C SER A 96 1.59 13.56 -13.11
N ALA A 97 0.97 13.78 -11.95
CA ALA A 97 1.52 14.64 -10.90
C ALA A 97 2.48 13.89 -9.96
N LEU A 98 2.56 12.57 -10.06
CA LEU A 98 3.45 11.76 -9.22
C LEU A 98 4.90 11.81 -9.71
N PRO A 99 5.89 11.81 -8.80
CA PRO A 99 7.29 11.66 -9.18
C PRO A 99 7.51 10.35 -9.95
N VAL A 100 8.24 10.41 -11.06
CA VAL A 100 8.58 9.25 -11.90
C VAL A 100 9.22 8.13 -11.05
N ALA A 101 10.08 8.49 -10.11
CA ALA A 101 10.72 7.54 -9.19
C ALA A 101 9.71 6.74 -8.33
N LYS A 102 8.59 7.37 -7.92
CA LYS A 102 7.53 6.69 -7.18
C LYS A 102 6.81 5.68 -8.08
N ILE A 103 6.47 6.08 -9.29
CA ILE A 103 5.78 5.24 -10.27
C ILE A 103 6.67 4.05 -10.66
N THR A 104 7.89 4.29 -11.13
CA THR A 104 8.83 3.23 -11.53
C THR A 104 9.23 2.34 -10.38
N GLY A 105 9.41 2.91 -9.18
CA GLY A 105 9.68 2.17 -7.94
C GLY A 105 8.56 1.20 -7.59
N GLY A 106 7.31 1.61 -7.73
CA GLY A 106 6.13 0.76 -7.51
C GLY A 106 6.12 -0.45 -8.46
N VAL A 107 6.31 -0.22 -9.75
CA VAL A 107 6.37 -1.29 -10.78
C VAL A 107 7.49 -2.29 -10.48
N ILE A 108 8.70 -1.80 -10.22
CA ILE A 108 9.85 -2.66 -9.95
C ILE A 108 9.63 -3.45 -8.64
N LEU A 109 9.08 -2.80 -7.60
CA LEU A 109 8.72 -3.48 -6.36
C LEU A 109 7.72 -4.60 -6.59
N ALA A 110 6.63 -4.33 -7.30
CA ALA A 110 5.61 -5.32 -7.60
C ALA A 110 6.20 -6.55 -8.31
N ALA A 111 7.06 -6.34 -9.31
CA ALA A 111 7.77 -7.42 -10.00
C ALA A 111 8.66 -8.24 -9.04
N LYS A 112 9.44 -7.56 -8.20
CA LYS A 112 10.33 -8.23 -7.24
C LYS A 112 9.57 -8.97 -6.14
N VAL A 113 8.44 -8.42 -5.67
CA VAL A 113 7.53 -9.08 -4.74
C VAL A 113 7.02 -10.38 -5.34
N ARG A 114 6.57 -10.37 -6.60
CA ARG A 114 6.09 -11.58 -7.28
C ARG A 114 7.18 -12.61 -7.49
N GLN A 115 8.40 -12.19 -7.82
CA GLN A 115 9.54 -13.12 -7.91
C GLN A 115 9.85 -13.81 -6.58
N ARG A 116 9.77 -13.07 -5.46
CA ARG A 116 10.12 -13.59 -4.13
C ARG A 116 8.99 -14.34 -3.46
N TRP A 117 7.79 -13.81 -3.56
CA TRP A 117 6.62 -14.24 -2.79
C TRP A 117 5.39 -14.35 -3.71
N ALA A 118 5.46 -15.25 -4.68
CA ALA A 118 4.43 -15.40 -5.72
C ALA A 118 3.02 -15.67 -5.17
N ALA A 119 2.92 -16.31 -4.01
CA ALA A 119 1.65 -16.64 -3.35
C ALA A 119 1.04 -15.48 -2.55
N SER A 120 1.81 -14.42 -2.25
CA SER A 120 1.31 -13.29 -1.47
C SER A 120 0.26 -12.49 -2.26
N ARG A 121 -0.78 -12.05 -1.57
CA ARG A 121 -1.71 -11.06 -2.14
C ARG A 121 -1.00 -9.72 -2.30
N LEU A 122 -1.34 -8.97 -3.34
CA LEU A 122 -0.72 -7.68 -3.62
C LEU A 122 -1.77 -6.59 -3.73
N THR A 123 -1.56 -5.48 -3.04
CA THR A 123 -2.43 -4.30 -3.10
C THR A 123 -1.64 -3.01 -3.29
N GLU A 124 -2.19 -2.13 -4.11
CA GLU A 124 -1.83 -0.71 -4.09
C GLU A 124 -2.35 -0.08 -2.81
N ALA A 125 -1.63 0.90 -2.28
CA ALA A 125 -2.04 1.68 -1.13
C ALA A 125 -1.88 3.19 -1.39
N ALA A 126 -2.81 3.98 -0.86
CA ALA A 126 -2.80 5.44 -0.89
C ALA A 126 -2.70 6.01 0.54
N PRO A 127 -1.51 6.03 1.17
CA PRO A 127 -1.33 6.34 2.58
C PRO A 127 -1.93 7.67 3.03
N ASP A 128 -1.74 8.73 2.25
CA ASP A 128 -2.21 10.08 2.60
C ASP A 128 -3.74 10.18 2.55
N ALA A 129 -4.37 9.48 1.59
CA ALA A 129 -5.81 9.37 1.53
C ALA A 129 -6.35 8.55 2.69
N LEU A 130 -5.70 7.44 3.01
CA LEU A 130 -6.11 6.54 4.09
C LEU A 130 -6.22 7.25 5.43
N LEU A 131 -5.26 8.12 5.77
CA LEU A 131 -5.30 8.94 6.98
C LEU A 131 -6.49 9.91 7.02
N SER A 132 -7.05 10.27 5.87
CA SER A 132 -8.20 11.16 5.78
C SER A 132 -9.53 10.42 5.89
N VAL A 133 -9.59 9.16 5.44
CA VAL A 133 -10.85 8.43 5.26
C VAL A 133 -11.04 7.26 6.24
N ASP A 134 -9.99 6.87 6.98
CA ASP A 134 -10.03 5.79 7.97
C ASP A 134 -9.41 6.23 9.31
N SER A 135 -10.23 6.47 10.30
CA SER A 135 -9.77 6.81 11.67
C SER A 135 -8.92 5.69 12.28
N GLY A 136 -9.18 4.44 11.92
CA GLY A 136 -8.38 3.28 12.37
C GLY A 136 -6.95 3.33 11.87
N ALA A 137 -6.70 3.92 10.69
CA ALA A 137 -5.34 4.10 10.16
C ALA A 137 -4.54 5.13 10.97
N GLU A 138 -5.19 6.21 11.42
CA GLU A 138 -4.55 7.21 12.27
C GLU A 138 -4.22 6.62 13.66
N ASP A 139 -5.16 5.91 14.26
CA ASP A 139 -4.98 5.23 15.55
C ASP A 139 -3.87 4.16 15.45
N PHE A 140 -3.82 3.42 14.36
CA PHE A 140 -2.75 2.45 14.08
C PHE A 140 -1.37 3.12 14.08
N ILE A 141 -1.17 4.18 13.30
CA ILE A 141 0.12 4.89 13.25
C ILE A 141 0.50 5.45 14.62
N ARG A 142 -0.45 6.00 15.35
CA ARG A 142 -0.22 6.55 16.69
C ARG A 142 0.17 5.45 17.67
N SER A 143 -0.52 4.33 17.70
CA SER A 143 -0.25 3.21 18.60
C SER A 143 1.10 2.54 18.34
N MET A 144 1.54 2.50 17.07
CA MET A 144 2.81 1.88 16.66
C MET A 144 4.00 2.84 16.72
N SER A 145 3.78 4.11 17.07
CA SER A 145 4.85 5.14 17.18
C SER A 145 5.70 5.30 15.92
N VAL A 146 5.09 5.12 14.74
CA VAL A 146 5.80 5.26 13.46
C VAL A 146 5.81 6.72 13.01
N ASN A 147 6.99 7.34 12.98
CA ASN A 147 7.13 8.78 12.73
C ASN A 147 7.97 9.14 11.51
N GLY A 148 8.72 8.20 10.91
CA GLY A 148 9.59 8.47 9.77
C GLY A 148 8.82 8.76 8.48
N GLU A 149 9.31 9.73 7.68
CA GLU A 149 8.65 10.14 6.41
C GLU A 149 8.50 8.99 5.40
N ALA A 150 9.44 8.04 5.36
CA ALA A 150 9.37 6.87 4.50
C ALA A 150 8.71 5.67 5.20
N GLU A 151 8.85 5.57 6.52
CA GLU A 151 8.34 4.46 7.32
C GLU A 151 6.82 4.53 7.50
N LYS A 152 6.28 5.73 7.74
CA LYS A 152 4.84 5.94 7.92
C LYS A 152 4.02 5.48 6.70
N PRO A 153 4.31 5.89 5.45
CA PRO A 153 3.57 5.37 4.31
C PRO A 153 3.81 3.87 4.08
N ALA A 154 4.98 3.31 4.43
CA ALA A 154 5.21 1.87 4.37
C ALA A 154 4.36 1.11 5.42
N ALA A 155 4.24 1.62 6.64
CA ALA A 155 3.37 1.05 7.67
C ALA A 155 1.89 1.08 7.26
N LEU A 156 1.43 2.18 6.65
CA LEU A 156 0.06 2.28 6.13
C LEU A 156 -0.18 1.35 4.94
N ALA A 157 0.84 1.10 4.11
CA ALA A 157 0.75 0.09 3.06
C ALA A 157 0.63 -1.33 3.64
N ALA A 158 1.37 -1.66 4.71
CA ALA A 158 1.21 -2.93 5.43
C ALA A 158 -0.18 -3.07 6.08
N TYR A 159 -0.71 -1.98 6.65
CA TYR A 159 -2.07 -1.93 7.18
C TYR A 159 -3.13 -2.16 6.09
N THR A 160 -2.93 -1.58 4.91
CA THR A 160 -3.79 -1.84 3.73
C THR A 160 -3.71 -3.31 3.30
N ALA A 161 -2.52 -3.92 3.31
CA ALA A 161 -2.34 -5.34 3.01
C ALA A 161 -3.07 -6.24 4.03
N LEU A 162 -3.02 -5.91 5.31
CA LEU A 162 -3.79 -6.58 6.37
C LEU A 162 -5.28 -6.46 6.09
N ALA A 163 -5.79 -5.25 5.82
CA ALA A 163 -7.21 -5.01 5.53
C ALA A 163 -7.68 -5.78 4.29
N HIS A 164 -6.85 -5.84 3.23
CA HIS A 164 -7.12 -6.64 2.03
C HIS A 164 -7.18 -8.13 2.35
N TYR A 165 -6.19 -8.65 3.08
CA TYR A 165 -6.16 -10.07 3.44
C TYR A 165 -7.39 -10.50 4.21
N GLN A 166 -7.83 -9.68 5.15
CA GLN A 166 -8.98 -9.88 6.01
C GLN A 166 -10.32 -9.61 5.31
N SER A 167 -10.31 -9.09 4.09
CA SER A 167 -11.52 -8.61 3.40
C SER A 167 -12.34 -7.68 4.31
N ARG A 168 -11.66 -6.68 4.90
CA ARG A 168 -12.22 -5.81 5.95
C ARG A 168 -13.55 -5.21 5.50
N PRO A 169 -14.62 -5.29 6.31
CA PRO A 169 -15.92 -4.69 5.98
C PRO A 169 -15.80 -3.19 5.70
N GLY A 170 -16.52 -2.71 4.68
CA GLY A 170 -16.46 -1.31 4.24
C GLY A 170 -15.25 -0.96 3.38
N TRP A 171 -14.39 -1.93 3.05
CA TRP A 171 -13.27 -1.77 2.13
C TRP A 171 -13.55 -2.53 0.83
N TYR A 172 -13.13 -1.95 -0.29
CA TYR A 172 -13.39 -2.51 -1.62
C TYR A 172 -12.16 -2.40 -2.51
N ASP A 173 -12.11 -3.23 -3.53
CA ASP A 173 -11.15 -3.08 -4.63
C ASP A 173 -11.64 -1.99 -5.57
N LEU A 174 -11.06 -0.81 -5.48
CA LEU A 174 -11.43 0.34 -6.32
C LEU A 174 -11.06 0.13 -7.78
N ARG A 175 -10.11 -0.75 -8.08
CA ARG A 175 -9.72 -1.08 -9.44
C ARG A 175 -10.90 -1.62 -10.27
N GLN A 176 -11.88 -2.24 -9.64
CA GLN A 176 -13.08 -2.76 -10.34
C GLN A 176 -13.90 -1.68 -11.06
N PHE A 177 -13.72 -0.41 -10.71
CA PHE A 177 -14.41 0.71 -11.34
C PHE A 177 -13.67 1.26 -12.56
N ASP A 178 -12.40 0.87 -12.76
CA ASP A 178 -11.60 1.29 -13.89
C ASP A 178 -11.83 0.40 -15.12
N GLN A 179 -11.72 1.03 -16.30
CA GLN A 179 -11.76 0.38 -17.60
C GLN A 179 -10.42 0.57 -18.31
N ASP A 180 -10.18 -0.23 -19.35
CA ASP A 180 -8.97 -0.12 -20.17
C ASP A 180 -7.67 -0.11 -19.35
N ILE A 181 -7.59 -1.05 -18.41
CA ILE A 181 -6.48 -1.16 -17.47
C ILE A 181 -5.23 -1.68 -18.18
N PHE A 182 -4.13 -0.97 -18.01
CA PHE A 182 -2.79 -1.39 -18.35
C PHE A 182 -2.01 -1.77 -17.08
N GLU A 183 -1.56 -3.01 -17.02
CA GLU A 183 -0.63 -3.51 -16.00
C GLU A 183 0.70 -3.83 -16.66
N PRO A 184 1.82 -3.31 -16.14
CA PRO A 184 3.15 -3.62 -16.69
C PRO A 184 3.51 -5.11 -16.61
N HIS A 185 2.87 -5.83 -15.69
CA HIS A 185 3.09 -7.26 -15.44
C HIS A 185 1.74 -7.97 -15.42
N THR A 186 1.40 -8.64 -16.50
CA THR A 186 0.12 -9.35 -16.69
C THR A 186 -0.13 -10.44 -15.65
N ASP A 187 0.94 -10.98 -15.04
CA ASP A 187 0.87 -12.03 -14.02
C ASP A 187 0.58 -11.49 -12.61
N ILE A 188 0.56 -10.17 -12.45
CA ILE A 188 0.38 -9.51 -11.16
C ILE A 188 -1.02 -8.92 -11.08
N LYS A 189 -1.98 -9.70 -10.58
CA LYS A 189 -3.26 -9.11 -10.16
C LYS A 189 -3.04 -8.32 -8.88
N ALA A 190 -2.70 -7.04 -9.01
CA ALA A 190 -2.75 -6.10 -7.91
C ALA A 190 -4.17 -5.54 -7.79
N VAL A 191 -4.69 -5.44 -6.58
CA VAL A 191 -5.93 -4.72 -6.27
C VAL A 191 -5.60 -3.30 -5.79
N PHE A 192 -6.58 -2.41 -5.79
CA PHE A 192 -6.49 -1.12 -5.10
C PHE A 192 -7.49 -1.13 -3.95
N TRP A 193 -7.05 -1.64 -2.79
CA TRP A 193 -7.91 -1.85 -1.64
C TRP A 193 -8.00 -0.60 -0.78
N ALA A 194 -9.20 -0.06 -0.64
CA ALA A 194 -9.43 1.16 0.16
C ALA A 194 -10.79 1.13 0.86
N PRO A 195 -10.96 1.86 1.98
CA PRO A 195 -12.26 2.04 2.59
C PRO A 195 -13.15 2.85 1.65
N VAL A 196 -14.43 2.48 1.55
CA VAL A 196 -15.43 3.22 0.78
C VAL A 196 -16.62 3.47 1.70
N ALA A 197 -16.93 4.75 1.93
CA ALA A 197 -18.20 5.09 2.56
C ALA A 197 -19.34 4.69 1.61
N VAL A 198 -20.10 3.67 1.98
CA VAL A 198 -21.34 3.34 1.28
C VAL A 198 -22.34 4.43 1.65
N CYS A 199 -22.60 5.34 0.69
CA CYS A 199 -23.69 6.30 0.79
C CYS A 199 -25.03 5.61 0.65
#